data_a334661a3aa30fd286166e77babedc50
#
_entry.id   a334661a3aa30fd286166e77babedc50
#
_cell.length_a   1.000
_cell.length_b   1.000
_cell.length_c   1.000
_cell.angle_alpha   90.00
_cell.angle_beta   90.00
_cell.angle_gamma   90.00
#
_symmetry.space_group_name_H-M   'P 1'
#
loop_
_entity.id
_entity.type
_entity.pdbx_description
1 polymer ?
#
loop_
_entity_poly.entity_id
_entity_poly.type
_entity_poly.pdbx_seq_one_letter_code
_entity_poly.pdbx_strand_id
1 'polypeptide(L)'
;MKTVMKLSSLRSICMIAAGSAMILFTGCQQEEPLESENQNLTITHETQTRASGPSASGHGTLTFEGIPIEGEGFRQFSFHAREKKNGSIQGSGVLTYTGGVRNLSFDIDCLNVNGNHAIMSGVTTRDNQFPENEGLLFWFEVTDNGEGNNSDPDQMSLYFQGTNPATYDCVNDFEVDNYDIEGGNIQVRD
;
A
#
# COMPACT_ATOMS: atom_id res chain seq x y z
N MET A 1 -9.89 -52.76 9.44
CA MET A 1 -11.17 -52.24 9.92
C MET A 1 -11.47 -50.96 9.13
N LYS A 2 -12.41 -51.04 8.21
CA LYS A 2 -12.86 -49.92 7.39
C LYS A 2 -14.05 -49.27 8.07
N THR A 3 -13.95 -47.97 8.39
CA THR A 3 -15.10 -47.24 8.87
C THR A 3 -15.41 -46.17 7.81
N VAL A 4 -16.50 -46.35 7.11
CA VAL A 4 -17.10 -45.44 6.18
C VAL A 4 -18.07 -44.57 6.96
N MET A 5 -17.92 -43.26 6.93
CA MET A 5 -18.93 -42.33 7.46
C MET A 5 -19.56 -41.51 6.33
N LYS A 6 -20.88 -41.60 6.36
CA LYS A 6 -21.88 -41.12 5.43
C LYS A 6 -21.94 -39.58 5.27
N LEU A 7 -22.16 -39.17 4.01
CA LEU A 7 -22.73 -37.87 3.66
C LEU A 7 -24.12 -37.72 4.29
N SER A 8 -24.37 -36.50 4.80
CA SER A 8 -25.75 -35.97 4.90
C SER A 8 -25.80 -34.58 4.28
N SER A 9 -26.49 -34.55 3.16
CA SER A 9 -26.98 -33.42 2.43
C SER A 9 -28.01 -32.66 3.27
N LEU A 10 -27.87 -31.33 3.44
CA LEU A 10 -29.00 -30.47 3.76
C LEU A 10 -29.03 -29.31 2.77
N ARG A 11 -29.96 -29.45 1.83
CA ARG A 11 -30.44 -28.38 0.96
C ARG A 11 -31.35 -27.48 1.81
N SER A 12 -31.02 -26.20 1.89
CA SER A 12 -31.99 -25.18 2.31
C SER A 12 -32.16 -24.17 1.19
N ILE A 13 -33.32 -24.30 0.58
CA ILE A 13 -33.92 -23.37 -0.37
C ILE A 13 -34.52 -22.25 0.46
N CYS A 14 -34.13 -21.00 0.25
CA CYS A 14 -34.93 -19.84 0.60
C CYS A 14 -35.07 -18.94 -0.62
N MET A 15 -36.25 -19.04 -1.21
CA MET A 15 -36.87 -18.02 -2.09
C MET A 15 -37.32 -16.83 -1.22
N ILE A 16 -37.57 -15.72 -1.92
CA ILE A 16 -38.44 -14.55 -1.58
C ILE A 16 -37.59 -13.26 -1.61
N ALA A 17 -37.95 -12.21 -2.23
CA ALA A 17 -39.03 -11.71 -3.04
C ALA A 17 -38.56 -10.38 -3.66
N ALA A 18 -39.09 -10.10 -4.83
CA ALA A 18 -38.95 -8.84 -5.54
C ALA A 18 -39.61 -7.68 -4.76
N GLY A 19 -38.91 -6.55 -4.69
CA GLY A 19 -39.43 -5.29 -4.20
C GLY A 19 -38.89 -4.15 -5.04
N SER A 20 -39.56 -3.86 -6.19
CA SER A 20 -39.31 -2.67 -7.00
C SER A 20 -39.86 -1.43 -6.27
N ALA A 21 -39.01 -0.51 -5.90
CA ALA A 21 -39.39 0.86 -5.53
C ALA A 21 -38.83 1.81 -6.60
N MET A 22 -39.68 2.17 -7.58
CA MET A 22 -39.45 3.30 -8.47
C MET A 22 -39.67 4.60 -7.67
N ILE A 23 -38.61 5.36 -7.46
CA ILE A 23 -38.70 6.73 -7.00
C ILE A 23 -38.57 7.64 -8.21
N LEU A 24 -39.68 8.20 -8.65
CA LEU A 24 -39.74 9.25 -9.66
C LEU A 24 -39.34 10.57 -8.99
N PHE A 25 -38.15 11.08 -9.28
CA PHE A 25 -37.80 12.47 -9.00
C PHE A 25 -38.28 13.35 -10.16
N THR A 26 -39.39 14.04 -9.94
CA THR A 26 -39.83 15.18 -10.75
C THR A 26 -38.95 16.39 -10.35
N GLY A 27 -37.96 16.73 -11.17
CA GLY A 27 -37.23 17.97 -11.03
C GLY A 27 -38.05 19.14 -11.54
N CYS A 28 -38.40 20.09 -10.66
CA CYS A 28 -38.86 21.42 -11.07
C CYS A 28 -37.70 22.19 -11.67
N GLN A 29 -37.76 22.46 -12.97
CA GLN A 29 -36.98 23.52 -13.62
C GLN A 29 -37.71 24.83 -13.36
N GLN A 30 -37.09 25.73 -12.65
CA GLN A 30 -37.48 27.10 -12.52
C GLN A 30 -36.51 27.95 -13.36
N GLU A 31 -36.94 28.34 -14.52
CA GLU A 31 -36.22 29.29 -15.37
C GLU A 31 -36.48 30.70 -14.82
N GLU A 32 -35.47 31.34 -14.26
CA GLU A 32 -35.46 32.77 -14.04
C GLU A 32 -34.64 33.47 -15.15
N PRO A 33 -35.09 34.65 -15.67
CA PRO A 33 -34.41 35.33 -16.77
C PRO A 33 -33.12 35.99 -16.29
N LEU A 34 -32.05 35.72 -17.03
CA LEU A 34 -30.73 36.28 -16.88
C LEU A 34 -30.72 37.79 -17.19
N GLU A 35 -30.56 38.59 -16.17
CA GLU A 35 -29.98 39.90 -16.34
C GLU A 35 -28.46 39.78 -16.47
N SER A 36 -27.97 40.24 -17.61
CA SER A 36 -26.55 40.25 -17.99
C SER A 36 -25.84 41.36 -17.22
N GLU A 37 -25.20 41.01 -16.10
CA GLU A 37 -24.20 41.88 -15.49
C GLU A 37 -22.83 41.26 -15.72
N ASN A 38 -22.09 41.89 -16.62
CA ASN A 38 -20.76 41.49 -17.07
C ASN A 38 -19.72 41.85 -16.00
N GLN A 39 -19.64 41.03 -14.98
CA GLN A 39 -18.54 41.06 -14.02
C GLN A 39 -17.51 40.02 -14.41
N ASN A 40 -16.41 40.53 -14.94
CA ASN A 40 -15.21 39.79 -15.26
C ASN A 40 -14.58 39.28 -13.95
N LEU A 41 -15.17 38.24 -13.38
CA LEU A 41 -14.59 37.48 -12.26
C LEU A 41 -13.49 36.60 -12.83
N THR A 42 -12.27 37.13 -12.83
CA THR A 42 -11.08 36.30 -12.96
C THR A 42 -11.06 35.34 -11.75
N ILE A 43 -11.66 34.17 -11.92
CA ILE A 43 -11.48 33.04 -10.97
C ILE A 43 -10.04 32.61 -11.18
N THR A 44 -9.13 33.19 -10.41
CA THR A 44 -7.85 32.56 -10.14
C THR A 44 -8.16 31.29 -9.37
N HIS A 45 -8.22 30.17 -10.08
CA HIS A 45 -8.06 28.87 -9.46
C HIS A 45 -6.66 28.88 -8.85
N GLU A 46 -6.56 29.36 -7.63
CA GLU A 46 -5.45 28.97 -6.77
C GLU A 46 -5.60 27.46 -6.59
N THR A 47 -4.93 26.72 -7.45
CA THR A 47 -4.59 25.34 -7.15
C THR A 47 -3.77 25.41 -5.89
N GLN A 48 -4.43 25.26 -4.73
CA GLN A 48 -3.73 24.97 -3.48
C GLN A 48 -3.02 23.65 -3.72
N THR A 49 -1.83 23.72 -4.28
CA THR A 49 -0.85 22.66 -4.14
C THR A 49 -0.62 22.55 -2.63
N ARG A 50 -1.31 21.58 -2.00
CA ARG A 50 -0.90 21.12 -0.70
C ARG A 50 0.53 20.67 -0.91
N ALA A 51 1.47 21.47 -0.41
CA ALA A 51 2.83 21.00 -0.24
C ALA A 51 2.74 19.83 0.76
N SER A 52 2.56 18.64 0.24
CA SER A 52 2.77 17.42 0.98
C SER A 52 4.29 17.26 1.02
N GLY A 53 4.86 17.11 2.19
CA GLY A 53 6.26 16.73 2.32
C GLY A 53 6.53 15.39 1.63
N PRO A 54 7.78 14.91 1.68
CA PRO A 54 8.20 13.66 1.09
C PRO A 54 7.27 12.50 1.43
N SER A 55 7.02 11.63 0.46
CA SER A 55 6.15 10.47 0.64
C SER A 55 6.58 9.30 -0.25
N ALA A 56 6.33 8.08 0.23
CA ALA A 56 6.47 6.86 -0.53
C ALA A 56 5.26 5.97 -0.27
N SER A 57 4.73 5.35 -1.31
CA SER A 57 3.65 4.39 -1.21
C SER A 57 3.80 3.32 -2.28
N GLY A 58 3.35 2.11 -1.99
CA GLY A 58 3.42 1.04 -2.95
C GLY A 58 2.56 -0.14 -2.58
N HIS A 59 2.20 -0.90 -3.59
CA HIS A 59 1.60 -2.21 -3.48
C HIS A 59 2.04 -3.07 -4.66
N GLY A 60 2.17 -4.35 -4.45
CA GLY A 60 2.61 -5.24 -5.51
C GLY A 60 2.93 -6.64 -5.02
N THR A 61 3.58 -7.37 -5.89
CA THR A 61 4.05 -8.72 -5.62
C THR A 61 5.53 -8.81 -5.96
N LEU A 62 6.30 -9.43 -5.08
CA LEU A 62 7.71 -9.77 -5.31
C LEU A 62 7.84 -11.28 -5.43
N THR A 63 8.44 -11.74 -6.52
CA THR A 63 8.83 -13.13 -6.71
C THR A 63 10.33 -13.26 -6.56
N PHE A 64 10.77 -14.17 -5.72
CA PHE A 64 12.17 -14.48 -5.56
C PHE A 64 12.47 -15.81 -6.26
N GLU A 65 12.84 -15.77 -7.52
CA GLU A 65 13.40 -16.94 -8.18
C GLU A 65 14.83 -17.15 -7.70
N GLY A 66 15.06 -18.31 -7.09
CA GLY A 66 16.42 -18.77 -6.78
C GLY A 66 17.01 -18.33 -5.46
N ILE A 67 16.30 -17.63 -4.59
CA ILE A 67 16.72 -17.43 -3.20
C ILE A 67 16.13 -18.56 -2.36
N PRO A 68 16.96 -19.44 -1.76
CA PRO A 68 16.49 -20.46 -0.83
C PRO A 68 16.12 -19.81 0.50
N ILE A 69 15.04 -19.05 0.53
CA ILE A 69 14.36 -18.73 1.77
C ILE A 69 13.40 -19.88 1.98
N GLU A 70 13.47 -20.54 3.12
CA GLU A 70 12.50 -21.58 3.50
C GLU A 70 11.09 -21.04 3.32
N GLY A 71 10.39 -21.56 2.31
CA GLY A 71 9.09 -21.06 1.88
C GLY A 71 9.17 -20.20 0.62
N GLU A 72 9.53 -20.83 -0.49
CA GLU A 72 9.34 -20.23 -1.82
C GLU A 72 7.93 -19.65 -1.91
N GLY A 73 7.83 -18.34 -2.07
CA GLY A 73 6.52 -17.71 -2.16
C GLY A 73 6.60 -16.28 -2.62
N PHE A 74 5.58 -15.91 -3.37
CA PHE A 74 5.31 -14.52 -3.68
C PHE A 74 5.12 -13.74 -2.38
N ARG A 75 5.70 -12.57 -2.31
CA ARG A 75 5.41 -11.61 -1.26
C ARG A 75 4.49 -10.56 -1.83
N GLN A 76 3.28 -10.50 -1.31
CA GLN A 76 2.44 -9.33 -1.53
C GLN A 76 2.83 -8.29 -0.50
N PHE A 77 2.96 -7.06 -0.95
CA PHE A 77 3.25 -5.93 -0.08
C PHE A 77 2.26 -4.80 -0.32
N SER A 78 2.05 -4.03 0.73
CA SER A 78 1.41 -2.73 0.65
C SER A 78 1.98 -1.86 1.75
N PHE A 79 2.38 -0.65 1.42
CA PHE A 79 2.89 0.32 2.38
C PHE A 79 2.53 1.74 1.98
N HIS A 80 2.57 2.63 2.96
CA HIS A 80 2.55 4.06 2.74
C HIS A 80 3.35 4.75 3.85
N ALA A 81 4.07 5.80 3.50
CA ALA A 81 4.79 6.67 4.42
C ALA A 81 4.72 8.10 3.91
N ARG A 82 4.63 9.07 4.82
CA ARG A 82 4.65 10.49 4.47
C ARG A 82 5.19 11.34 5.61
N GLU A 83 5.82 12.43 5.24
CA GLU A 83 6.14 13.50 6.17
C GLU A 83 4.91 14.37 6.43
N LYS A 84 4.65 14.65 7.71
CA LYS A 84 3.61 15.59 8.13
C LYS A 84 4.16 17.01 8.14
N LYS A 85 3.28 18.00 8.20
CA LYS A 85 3.63 19.42 8.28
C LYS A 85 4.56 19.77 9.45
N ASN A 86 4.60 18.97 10.49
CA ASN A 86 5.47 19.16 11.66
C ASN A 86 6.83 18.42 11.54
N GLY A 87 7.13 17.86 10.37
CA GLY A 87 8.36 17.11 10.11
C GLY A 87 8.36 15.67 10.63
N SER A 88 7.29 15.21 11.31
CA SER A 88 7.22 13.80 11.73
C SER A 88 6.79 12.89 10.60
N ILE A 89 7.37 11.71 10.52
CA ILE A 89 6.97 10.67 9.58
C ILE A 89 5.79 9.88 10.17
N GLN A 90 4.88 9.50 9.31
CA GLN A 90 3.80 8.56 9.61
C GLN A 90 3.61 7.62 8.44
N GLY A 91 3.65 6.34 8.74
CA GLY A 91 3.42 5.31 7.75
C GLY A 91 3.12 3.97 8.37
N SER A 92 2.69 3.04 7.55
CA SER A 92 2.53 1.64 7.93
C SER A 92 2.54 0.75 6.69
N GLY A 93 2.67 -0.54 6.90
CA GLY A 93 2.58 -1.49 5.82
C GLY A 93 2.33 -2.91 6.29
N VAL A 94 2.11 -3.76 5.30
CA VAL A 94 1.91 -5.19 5.49
C VAL A 94 2.69 -5.97 4.43
N LEU A 95 3.22 -7.11 4.83
CA LEU A 95 3.77 -8.13 3.94
C LEU A 95 3.00 -9.42 4.15
N THR A 96 2.58 -10.03 3.05
CA THR A 96 1.90 -11.33 3.07
C THR A 96 2.70 -12.33 2.24
N TYR A 97 3.06 -13.43 2.83
CA TYR A 97 3.73 -14.53 2.13
C TYR A 97 2.70 -15.41 1.43
N THR A 98 3.08 -15.95 0.28
CA THR A 98 2.19 -16.79 -0.53
C THR A 98 1.64 -17.96 0.26
N GLY A 99 0.36 -18.26 0.03
CA GLY A 99 -0.36 -19.26 0.81
C GLY A 99 -0.97 -18.72 2.10
N GLY A 100 -0.79 -17.43 2.42
CA GLY A 100 -1.41 -16.80 3.58
C GLY A 100 -0.88 -17.27 4.93
N VAL A 101 0.26 -17.99 4.91
CA VAL A 101 0.82 -18.62 6.13
C VAL A 101 1.42 -17.57 7.06
N ARG A 102 2.06 -16.53 6.49
CA ARG A 102 2.68 -15.47 7.26
C ARG A 102 2.17 -14.11 6.83
N ASN A 103 1.70 -13.33 7.79
CA ASN A 103 1.36 -11.93 7.64
C ASN A 103 2.18 -11.12 8.65
N LEU A 104 2.88 -10.12 8.14
CA LEU A 104 3.70 -9.21 8.93
C LEU A 104 3.16 -7.80 8.74
N SER A 105 2.98 -7.07 9.84
CA SER A 105 2.58 -5.67 9.83
C SER A 105 3.66 -4.82 10.50
N PHE A 106 3.81 -3.58 10.08
CA PHE A 106 4.83 -2.68 10.60
C PHE A 106 4.39 -1.22 10.54
N ASP A 107 4.93 -0.42 11.43
CA ASP A 107 4.80 1.03 11.44
C ASP A 107 6.09 1.68 10.95
N ILE A 108 5.97 2.66 10.04
CA ILE A 108 7.09 3.41 9.46
C ILE A 108 7.17 4.75 10.20
N ASP A 109 8.30 5.03 10.81
CA ASP A 109 8.58 6.25 11.56
C ASP A 109 9.80 7.03 11.03
N CYS A 110 10.50 6.47 10.04
CA CYS A 110 11.60 7.10 9.33
C CYS A 110 11.42 6.94 7.82
N LEU A 111 11.60 8.03 7.07
CA LEU A 111 11.50 8.09 5.62
C LEU A 111 12.59 9.02 5.08
N ASN A 112 13.41 8.52 4.17
CA ASN A 112 14.40 9.29 3.44
C ASN A 112 14.12 9.16 1.94
N VAL A 113 13.81 10.26 1.28
CA VAL A 113 13.51 10.32 -0.15
C VAL A 113 14.63 11.03 -0.89
N ASN A 114 15.09 10.45 -1.98
CA ASN A 114 16.11 11.02 -2.86
C ASN A 114 15.70 10.77 -4.32
N GLY A 115 15.04 11.75 -4.91
CA GLY A 115 14.48 11.64 -6.27
C GLY A 115 13.40 10.56 -6.36
N ASN A 116 13.66 9.52 -7.13
CA ASN A 116 12.73 8.38 -7.30
C ASN A 116 13.01 7.22 -6.34
N HIS A 117 13.92 7.38 -5.41
CA HIS A 117 14.31 6.37 -4.44
C HIS A 117 13.88 6.75 -3.03
N ALA A 118 13.41 5.79 -2.25
CA ALA A 118 13.02 6.00 -0.86
C ALA A 118 13.49 4.86 0.04
N ILE A 119 14.06 5.23 1.18
CA ILE A 119 14.44 4.30 2.25
C ILE A 119 13.48 4.49 3.41
N MET A 120 12.99 3.40 3.96
CA MET A 120 12.05 3.39 5.07
C MET A 120 12.52 2.47 6.19
N SER A 121 12.33 2.93 7.42
CA SER A 121 12.56 2.13 8.61
C SER A 121 11.50 2.38 9.69
N GLY A 122 11.48 1.55 10.71
CA GLY A 122 10.51 1.61 11.79
C GLY A 122 10.45 0.33 12.61
N VAL A 123 9.26 -0.07 13.05
CA VAL A 123 9.07 -1.19 13.97
C VAL A 123 8.07 -2.20 13.41
N THR A 124 8.42 -3.49 13.49
CA THR A 124 7.49 -4.60 13.25
C THR A 124 6.45 -4.63 14.36
N THR A 125 5.17 -4.45 14.01
CA THR A 125 4.07 -4.40 15.00
C THR A 125 3.38 -5.74 15.16
N ARG A 126 3.47 -6.62 14.16
CA ARG A 126 2.88 -7.96 14.20
C ARG A 126 3.59 -8.90 13.25
N ASP A 127 3.83 -10.11 13.69
CA ASP A 127 4.23 -11.25 12.86
C ASP A 127 3.49 -12.49 13.34
N ASN A 128 2.51 -12.97 12.58
CA ASN A 128 1.63 -14.06 13.02
C ASN A 128 2.32 -15.42 13.06
N GLN A 129 3.46 -15.59 12.38
CA GLN A 129 4.23 -16.85 12.38
C GLN A 129 5.38 -16.80 13.38
N PHE A 130 5.99 -15.63 13.56
CA PHE A 130 7.14 -15.43 14.44
C PHE A 130 6.88 -14.25 15.39
N PRO A 131 6.07 -14.44 16.44
CA PRO A 131 5.74 -13.37 17.39
C PRO A 131 6.95 -12.72 18.05
N GLU A 132 8.09 -13.42 18.10
CA GLU A 132 9.37 -12.90 18.59
C GLU A 132 9.95 -11.77 17.73
N ASN A 133 9.46 -11.61 16.51
CA ASN A 133 9.86 -10.50 15.65
C ASN A 133 9.08 -9.20 15.95
N GLU A 134 8.03 -9.26 16.74
CA GLU A 134 7.29 -8.07 17.15
C GLU A 134 8.19 -7.18 18.03
N GLY A 135 8.26 -5.90 17.67
CA GLY A 135 9.18 -4.93 18.30
C GLY A 135 10.57 -4.88 17.68
N LEU A 136 10.92 -5.76 16.72
CA LEU A 136 12.16 -5.62 15.97
C LEU A 136 12.09 -4.40 15.05
N LEU A 137 13.22 -3.73 14.90
CA LEU A 137 13.41 -2.69 13.90
C LEU A 137 13.46 -3.33 12.52
N PHE A 138 13.05 -2.56 11.50
CA PHE A 138 13.18 -2.98 10.11
C PHE A 138 13.77 -1.88 9.24
N TRP A 139 14.21 -2.29 8.07
CA TRP A 139 14.69 -1.43 7.00
C TRP A 139 14.35 -2.05 5.64
N PHE A 140 13.93 -1.26 4.69
CA PHE A 140 13.82 -1.61 3.27
C PHE A 140 13.86 -0.35 2.40
N GLU A 141 14.16 -0.52 1.13
CA GLU A 141 14.17 0.55 0.13
C GLU A 141 13.32 0.21 -1.08
N VAL A 142 12.94 1.25 -1.80
CA VAL A 142 12.14 1.16 -3.02
C VAL A 142 12.60 2.17 -4.05
N THR A 143 12.39 1.83 -5.33
CA THR A 143 12.64 2.71 -6.48
C THR A 143 11.40 2.78 -7.35
N ASP A 144 10.94 4.00 -7.62
CA ASP A 144 9.87 4.33 -8.57
C ASP A 144 10.49 4.60 -9.94
N ASN A 145 10.36 3.67 -10.86
CA ASN A 145 10.90 3.80 -12.23
C ASN A 145 9.91 4.48 -13.19
N GLY A 146 8.80 4.99 -12.64
CA GLY A 146 7.81 5.77 -13.36
C GLY A 146 6.69 4.93 -13.99
N GLU A 147 5.76 5.65 -14.59
CA GLU A 147 4.52 5.07 -15.10
C GLU A 147 4.60 4.80 -16.61
N GLY A 148 4.03 3.70 -17.04
CA GLY A 148 3.76 3.44 -18.46
C GLY A 148 4.43 2.22 -19.05
N ASN A 149 4.00 1.85 -20.28
CA ASN A 149 4.41 0.60 -20.94
C ASN A 149 5.90 0.53 -21.33
N ASN A 150 6.63 1.63 -21.25
CA ASN A 150 8.05 1.70 -21.60
C ASN A 150 8.94 2.03 -20.40
N SER A 151 8.40 2.12 -19.20
CA SER A 151 9.18 2.27 -17.98
C SER A 151 9.72 0.92 -17.53
N ASP A 152 10.90 0.93 -16.95
CA ASP A 152 11.39 -0.25 -16.23
C ASP A 152 10.44 -0.55 -15.04
N PRO A 153 10.35 -1.79 -14.58
CA PRO A 153 9.58 -2.13 -13.40
C PRO A 153 10.06 -1.36 -12.17
N ASP A 154 9.14 -0.97 -11.30
CA ASP A 154 9.51 -0.48 -9.98
C ASP A 154 10.22 -1.58 -9.20
N GLN A 155 11.03 -1.19 -8.22
CA GLN A 155 11.86 -2.11 -7.48
C GLN A 155 11.69 -1.96 -5.97
N MET A 156 11.89 -3.06 -5.26
CA MET A 156 11.89 -3.10 -3.80
C MET A 156 12.99 -4.07 -3.31
N SER A 157 13.69 -3.68 -2.26
CA SER A 157 14.62 -4.57 -1.56
C SER A 157 13.89 -5.63 -0.72
N LEU A 158 14.65 -6.54 -0.13
CA LEU A 158 14.16 -7.38 0.96
C LEU A 158 13.81 -6.52 2.18
N TYR A 159 12.94 -7.05 3.01
CA TYR A 159 12.61 -6.51 4.32
C TYR A 159 13.60 -7.10 5.35
N PHE A 160 14.50 -6.25 5.84
CA PHE A 160 15.52 -6.63 6.81
C PHE A 160 15.04 -6.31 8.22
N GLN A 161 15.34 -7.17 9.18
CA GLN A 161 14.95 -6.99 10.59
C GLN A 161 16.15 -7.11 11.53
N GLY A 162 16.12 -6.38 12.63
CA GLY A 162 17.14 -6.48 13.67
C GLY A 162 16.87 -5.60 14.87
N THR A 163 17.85 -5.48 15.77
CA THR A 163 17.72 -4.81 17.06
C THR A 163 18.58 -3.55 17.20
N ASN A 164 19.50 -3.32 16.26
CA ASN A 164 20.43 -2.19 16.35
C ASN A 164 19.86 -0.94 15.66
N PRO A 165 19.43 0.10 16.39
CA PRO A 165 18.85 1.31 15.78
C PRO A 165 19.84 2.07 14.88
N ALA A 166 21.14 1.99 15.13
CA ALA A 166 22.12 2.63 14.26
C ALA A 166 22.27 1.94 12.91
N THR A 167 21.88 0.68 12.80
CA THR A 167 21.88 -0.09 11.55
C THR A 167 20.55 0.08 10.80
N TYR A 168 19.44 -0.02 11.51
CA TYR A 168 18.08 0.02 10.93
C TYR A 168 17.50 1.45 10.96
N ASP A 169 18.27 2.41 10.45
CA ASP A 169 17.89 3.83 10.31
C ASP A 169 17.76 4.15 8.82
N CYS A 170 16.73 4.89 8.41
CA CYS A 170 16.50 5.27 7.02
C CYS A 170 17.55 6.21 6.43
N VAL A 171 18.48 6.72 7.23
CA VAL A 171 19.65 7.47 6.73
C VAL A 171 20.76 6.57 6.19
N ASN A 172 20.73 5.28 6.52
CA ASN A 172 21.66 4.31 6.00
C ASN A 172 21.18 3.81 4.64
N ASP A 173 22.02 3.99 3.64
CA ASP A 173 21.87 3.43 2.31
C ASP A 173 22.79 2.21 2.22
N PHE A 174 22.21 1.04 2.18
CA PHE A 174 22.96 -0.21 2.06
C PHE A 174 23.01 -0.62 0.58
N GLU A 175 24.16 -1.10 0.13
CA GLU A 175 24.26 -1.75 -1.18
C GLU A 175 23.59 -3.12 -1.10
N VAL A 176 22.28 -3.16 -1.31
CA VAL A 176 21.46 -4.39 -1.31
C VAL A 176 20.86 -4.65 -2.68
N ASP A 177 20.51 -5.90 -2.92
CA ASP A 177 19.81 -6.26 -4.14
C ASP A 177 18.37 -5.74 -4.09
N ASN A 178 17.96 -5.02 -5.14
CA ASN A 178 16.60 -4.61 -5.41
C ASN A 178 15.98 -5.52 -6.47
N TYR A 179 14.74 -5.88 -6.27
CA TYR A 179 14.00 -6.82 -7.10
C TYR A 179 12.84 -6.11 -7.79
N ASP A 180 12.65 -6.42 -9.06
CA ASP A 180 11.52 -5.93 -9.82
C ASP A 180 10.21 -6.41 -9.20
N ILE A 181 9.22 -5.53 -9.12
CA ILE A 181 7.88 -5.93 -8.69
C ILE A 181 7.11 -6.55 -9.85
N GLU A 182 6.39 -7.62 -9.58
CA GLU A 182 5.57 -8.34 -10.56
C GLU A 182 4.12 -7.88 -10.52
N GLY A 183 3.87 -6.67 -10.85
CA GLY A 183 2.55 -6.06 -10.79
C GLY A 183 2.34 -5.24 -9.52
N GLY A 184 1.50 -4.25 -9.64
CA GLY A 184 1.35 -3.20 -8.66
C GLY A 184 2.03 -1.92 -9.12
N ASN A 185 2.33 -1.06 -8.16
CA ASN A 185 2.97 0.23 -8.43
C ASN A 185 3.62 0.77 -7.16
N ILE A 186 4.74 1.46 -7.31
CA ILE A 186 5.39 2.24 -6.27
C ILE A 186 5.38 3.70 -6.69
N GLN A 187 5.14 4.59 -5.77
CA GLN A 187 5.21 6.04 -5.99
C GLN A 187 6.08 6.67 -4.93
N VAL A 188 7.10 7.41 -5.36
CA VAL A 188 7.99 8.21 -4.54
C VAL A 188 7.85 9.67 -4.92
N ARG A 189 7.74 10.55 -3.94
CA ARG A 189 7.54 11.99 -4.14
C ARG A 189 8.33 12.79 -3.11
N ASP A 190 9.07 13.79 -3.59
CA ASP A 190 9.72 14.83 -2.79
C ASP A 190 8.73 15.89 -2.32
#